data_b60e4b575627ed40c258ed40f432a285
#
_entry.id   b60e4b575627ed40c258ed40f432a285
#
_cell.length_a   1.000
_cell.length_b   1.000
_cell.length_c   1.000
_cell.angle_alpha   90.00
_cell.angle_beta   90.00
_cell.angle_gamma   90.00
#
_symmetry.space_group_name_H-M   'P 1'
#
loop_
_entity.id
_entity.type
_entity.pdbx_description
1 polymer ?
#
loop_
_entity_poly.entity_id
_entity_poly.type
_entity_poly.pdbx_seq_one_letter_code
_entity_poly.pdbx_strand_id
1 'polypeptide(L)'
;MKLLIVILLVLASSSTPAETYVQLNGISVHNRPGFNGFNYGAGIEHAVTNRWTVAGGWFRNSEYRGSAYAYGRYAVYKNKSWDIGVGAGLVTGYESYTVAPSLFPEVCYSYFCAVALPQVKTNGASALAFHLRVPI
;
A
#
# COMPACT_ATOMS: atom_id res chain seq x y z
N MET A 1 4.94 3.92 -23.16
CA MET A 1 3.65 3.71 -23.81
C MET A 1 3.28 2.22 -23.95
N LYS A 2 4.16 1.36 -24.46
CA LYS A 2 3.87 -0.09 -24.60
C LYS A 2 3.61 -0.80 -23.27
N LEU A 3 4.33 -0.45 -22.23
CA LEU A 3 4.16 -1.03 -20.89
C LEU A 3 2.82 -0.63 -20.24
N LEU A 4 2.40 0.63 -20.45
CA LEU A 4 1.12 1.13 -19.95
C LEU A 4 -0.07 0.43 -20.60
N ILE A 5 0.04 0.14 -21.88
CA ILE A 5 -0.98 -0.59 -22.66
C ILE A 5 -1.09 -2.04 -22.20
N VAL A 6 0.03 -2.69 -21.88
CA VAL A 6 0.05 -4.05 -21.35
C VAL A 6 -0.61 -4.12 -19.97
N ILE A 7 -0.36 -3.17 -19.10
CA ILE A 7 -0.99 -3.08 -17.76
C ILE A 7 -2.50 -2.86 -17.90
N LEU A 8 -2.93 -1.99 -18.80
CA LEU A 8 -4.36 -1.77 -19.07
C LEU A 8 -5.05 -3.00 -19.67
N LEU A 9 -4.38 -3.72 -20.56
CA LEU A 9 -4.90 -4.95 -21.15
C LEU A 9 -5.03 -6.08 -20.14
N VAL A 10 -4.09 -6.22 -19.22
CA VAL A 10 -4.16 -7.20 -18.11
C VAL A 10 -5.32 -6.88 -17.17
N LEU A 11 -5.55 -5.60 -16.88
CA LEU A 11 -6.69 -5.16 -16.06
C LEU A 11 -8.04 -5.40 -16.75
N ALA A 12 -8.09 -5.28 -18.08
CA ALA A 12 -9.30 -5.48 -18.87
C ALA A 12 -9.62 -6.96 -19.15
N SER A 13 -8.64 -7.87 -19.02
CA SER A 13 -8.79 -9.29 -19.37
C SER A 13 -9.13 -10.20 -18.17
N SER A 14 -9.27 -9.68 -16.95
CA SER A 14 -9.66 -10.49 -15.79
C SER A 14 -11.12 -10.92 -15.89
N SER A 15 -11.35 -12.24 -15.93
CA SER A 15 -12.69 -12.83 -16.04
C SER A 15 -13.48 -12.87 -14.71
N THR A 16 -12.86 -12.52 -13.58
CA THR A 16 -13.51 -12.36 -12.27
C THR A 16 -13.99 -10.94 -12.09
N PRO A 17 -15.14 -10.71 -11.41
CA PRO A 17 -15.56 -9.36 -11.08
C PRO A 17 -14.44 -8.69 -10.30
N ALA A 18 -13.84 -7.68 -10.92
CA ALA A 18 -12.74 -6.95 -10.33
C ALA A 18 -13.26 -6.14 -9.15
N GLU A 19 -12.75 -6.43 -7.97
CA GLU A 19 -13.03 -5.63 -6.78
C GLU A 19 -12.08 -4.43 -6.77
N THR A 20 -12.67 -3.25 -6.72
CA THR A 20 -11.94 -1.99 -6.59
C THR A 20 -12.27 -1.35 -5.25
N TYR A 21 -11.23 -0.85 -4.59
CA TYR A 21 -11.36 -0.21 -3.29
C TYR A 21 -10.75 1.18 -3.33
N VAL A 22 -11.33 2.11 -2.61
CA VAL A 22 -10.66 3.34 -2.21
C VAL A 22 -9.87 3.04 -0.94
N GLN A 23 -8.58 3.39 -0.95
CA GLN A 23 -7.75 3.37 0.23
C GLN A 23 -7.79 4.76 0.90
N LEU A 24 -8.04 4.78 2.19
CA LEU A 24 -7.94 5.99 3.02
C LEU A 24 -6.82 5.75 4.03
N ASN A 25 -5.68 6.37 3.78
CA ASN A 25 -4.53 6.29 4.67
C ASN A 25 -4.76 7.14 5.93
N GLY A 26 -4.30 6.65 7.07
CA GLY A 26 -4.62 7.25 8.34
C GLY A 26 -3.39 7.49 9.22
N ILE A 27 -3.14 6.59 10.13
CA ILE A 27 -2.15 6.77 11.19
C ILE A 27 -1.06 5.71 11.12
N SER A 28 0.10 6.03 11.69
CA SER A 28 1.17 5.08 11.93
C SER A 28 1.81 5.28 13.29
N VAL A 29 2.38 4.19 13.80
CA VAL A 29 3.17 4.17 15.03
C VAL A 29 4.60 3.78 14.67
N HIS A 30 5.55 4.58 15.12
CA HIS A 30 6.98 4.38 14.86
C HIS A 30 7.69 3.89 16.11
N ASN A 31 8.75 3.10 15.94
CA ASN A 31 9.58 2.62 17.04
C ASN A 31 10.57 3.69 17.56
N ARG A 32 10.62 4.86 16.93
CA ARG A 32 11.46 5.99 17.33
C ARG A 32 10.65 7.29 17.31
N PRO A 33 10.98 8.26 18.18
CA PRO A 33 10.32 9.57 18.18
C PRO A 33 10.74 10.44 16.98
N GLY A 34 9.98 11.50 16.73
CA GLY A 34 10.29 12.50 15.71
C GLY A 34 9.70 12.25 14.35
N PHE A 35 8.96 11.14 14.17
CA PHE A 35 8.30 10.81 12.91
C PHE A 35 6.81 11.17 12.95
N ASN A 36 6.28 11.59 11.80
CA ASN A 36 4.86 11.90 11.66
C ASN A 36 4.01 10.61 11.74
N GLY A 37 3.12 10.58 12.72
CA GLY A 37 2.16 9.50 12.90
C GLY A 37 0.79 9.75 12.27
N PHE A 38 0.56 10.92 11.68
CA PHE A 38 -0.68 11.23 10.96
C PHE A 38 -0.42 11.27 9.46
N ASN A 39 -0.70 10.14 8.80
CA ASN A 39 -0.34 9.88 7.41
C ASN A 39 -1.56 9.91 6.48
N TYR A 40 -2.34 10.96 6.56
CA TYR A 40 -3.54 11.10 5.73
C TYR A 40 -3.22 11.04 4.24
N GLY A 41 -4.12 10.46 3.48
CA GLY A 41 -3.99 10.31 2.04
C GLY A 41 -5.05 9.40 1.48
N ALA A 42 -5.02 9.22 0.18
CA ALA A 42 -5.97 8.38 -0.52
C ALA A 42 -5.31 7.65 -1.68
N GLY A 43 -5.87 6.53 -2.05
CA GLY A 43 -5.44 5.74 -3.18
C GLY A 43 -6.53 4.83 -3.70
N ILE A 44 -6.17 4.09 -4.72
CA ILE A 44 -7.03 3.07 -5.34
C ILE A 44 -6.32 1.74 -5.26
N GLU A 45 -7.07 0.72 -4.91
CA GLU A 45 -6.64 -0.68 -4.90
C GLU A 45 -7.55 -1.48 -5.82
N HIS A 46 -6.96 -2.31 -6.67
CA HIS A 46 -7.71 -3.10 -7.64
C HIS A 46 -7.24 -4.56 -7.61
N ALA A 47 -8.17 -5.46 -7.34
CA ALA A 47 -7.92 -6.90 -7.37
C ALA A 47 -7.87 -7.39 -8.83
N VAL A 48 -6.69 -7.75 -9.29
CA VAL A 48 -6.46 -8.30 -10.64
C VAL A 48 -6.90 -9.75 -10.71
N THR A 49 -6.63 -10.51 -9.64
CA THR A 49 -7.08 -11.89 -9.46
C THR A 49 -7.54 -12.07 -8.00
N ASN A 50 -7.95 -13.28 -7.63
CA ASN A 50 -8.30 -13.60 -6.23
C ASN A 50 -7.14 -13.38 -5.25
N ARG A 51 -5.90 -13.40 -5.73
CA ARG A 51 -4.71 -13.30 -4.88
C ARG A 51 -3.85 -12.08 -5.18
N TRP A 52 -3.87 -11.57 -6.41
CA TRP A 52 -3.07 -10.43 -6.82
C TRP A 52 -3.87 -9.15 -6.83
N THR A 53 -3.32 -8.13 -6.21
CA THR A 53 -3.87 -6.77 -6.14
C THR A 53 -2.80 -5.78 -6.54
N VAL A 54 -3.19 -4.71 -7.23
CA VAL A 54 -2.35 -3.55 -7.50
C VAL A 54 -2.94 -2.33 -6.83
N ALA A 55 -2.11 -1.43 -6.37
CA ALA A 55 -2.56 -0.21 -5.71
C ALA A 55 -1.64 0.97 -6.00
N GLY A 56 -2.18 2.16 -5.88
CA GLY A 56 -1.44 3.40 -6.02
C GLY A 56 -2.19 4.56 -5.38
N GLY A 57 -1.46 5.56 -4.95
CA GLY A 57 -2.05 6.72 -4.31
C GLY A 57 -1.02 7.71 -3.79
N TRP A 58 -1.47 8.53 -2.88
CA TRP A 58 -0.68 9.57 -2.24
C TRP A 58 -0.98 9.63 -0.74
N PHE A 59 0.04 9.92 0.05
CA PHE A 59 -0.10 10.14 1.49
C PHE A 59 0.94 11.12 2.04
N ARG A 60 0.66 11.66 3.23
CA ARG A 60 1.62 12.42 4.01
C ARG A 60 2.54 11.45 4.73
N ASN A 61 3.83 11.46 4.40
CA ASN A 61 4.76 10.47 4.92
C ASN A 61 5.27 10.78 6.35
N SER A 62 6.11 9.89 6.87
CA SER A 62 6.69 10.01 8.21
C SER A 62 7.66 11.19 8.38
N GLU A 63 8.13 11.77 7.28
CA GLU A 63 8.99 12.95 7.27
C GLU A 63 8.23 14.26 7.01
N TYR A 64 6.90 14.26 7.18
CA TYR A 64 6.01 15.40 6.93
C TYR A 64 6.00 15.88 5.47
N ARG A 65 6.30 14.99 4.53
CA ARG A 65 6.33 15.27 3.09
C ARG A 65 5.23 14.51 2.36
N GLY A 66 4.92 14.93 1.14
CA GLY A 66 4.02 14.19 0.26
C GLY A 66 4.73 13.03 -0.42
N SER A 67 4.08 11.87 -0.44
CA SER A 67 4.57 10.67 -1.12
C SER A 67 3.54 10.14 -2.09
N ALA A 68 3.96 9.82 -3.30
CA ALA A 68 3.21 8.94 -4.20
C ALA A 68 3.71 7.51 -3.99
N TYR A 69 2.81 6.54 -4.09
CA TYR A 69 3.16 5.12 -3.97
C TYR A 69 2.46 4.28 -5.03
N ALA A 70 3.09 3.18 -5.38
CA ALA A 70 2.49 2.13 -6.18
C ALA A 70 3.04 0.78 -5.72
N TYR A 71 2.18 -0.22 -5.57
CA TYR A 71 2.61 -1.55 -5.16
C TYR A 71 1.75 -2.66 -5.75
N GLY A 72 2.33 -3.85 -5.83
CA GLY A 72 1.61 -5.10 -6.03
C GLY A 72 1.58 -5.89 -4.73
N ARG A 73 0.51 -6.63 -4.51
CA ARG A 73 0.29 -7.40 -3.29
C ARG A 73 -0.20 -8.80 -3.62
N TYR A 74 0.35 -9.79 -2.95
CA TYR A 74 -0.09 -11.18 -3.03
C TYR A 74 -0.73 -11.62 -1.72
N ALA A 75 -1.98 -12.12 -1.77
CA ALA A 75 -2.67 -12.67 -0.61
C ALA A 75 -2.20 -14.11 -0.36
N VAL A 76 -1.52 -14.34 0.78
CA VAL A 76 -1.09 -15.67 1.20
C VAL A 76 -2.22 -16.43 1.90
N TYR A 77 -3.11 -15.72 2.55
CA TYR A 77 -4.32 -16.26 3.18
C TYR A 77 -5.48 -15.27 3.01
N LYS A 78 -6.64 -15.78 2.62
CA LYS A 78 -7.83 -14.97 2.43
C LYS A 78 -9.09 -15.77 2.75
N ASN A 79 -9.98 -15.19 3.54
CA ASN A 79 -11.33 -15.67 3.78
C ASN A 79 -12.33 -14.49 3.79
N LYS A 80 -13.55 -14.69 4.26
CA LYS A 80 -14.59 -13.64 4.28
C LYS A 80 -14.21 -12.41 5.10
N SER A 81 -13.44 -12.58 6.16
CA SER A 81 -13.10 -11.51 7.12
C SER A 81 -11.64 -11.11 7.07
N TRP A 82 -10.75 -12.07 6.88
CA TRP A 82 -9.30 -11.88 6.93
C TRP A 82 -8.68 -11.93 5.55
N ASP A 83 -7.71 -11.06 5.33
CA ASP A 83 -6.87 -11.02 4.13
C ASP A 83 -5.44 -10.70 4.56
N ILE A 84 -4.56 -11.68 4.47
CA ILE A 84 -3.16 -11.58 4.89
C ILE A 84 -2.28 -11.70 3.64
N GLY A 85 -1.42 -10.75 3.43
CA GLY A 85 -0.60 -10.72 2.22
C GLY A 85 0.75 -10.07 2.41
N VAL A 86 1.51 -10.07 1.31
CA VAL A 86 2.81 -9.42 1.19
C VAL A 86 2.76 -8.48 0.00
N GLY A 87 3.13 -7.23 0.20
CA GLY A 87 3.23 -6.21 -0.83
C GLY A 87 4.66 -5.82 -1.14
N ALA A 88 4.89 -5.44 -2.38
CA ALA A 88 6.15 -4.87 -2.84
C ALA A 88 5.88 -3.74 -3.82
N GLY A 89 6.61 -2.65 -3.70
CA GLY A 89 6.41 -1.50 -4.56
C GLY A 89 7.42 -0.39 -4.37
N LEU A 90 7.02 0.79 -4.77
CA LEU A 90 7.85 1.99 -4.76
C LEU A 90 7.09 3.13 -4.06
N VAL A 91 7.84 3.95 -3.36
CA VAL A 91 7.34 5.16 -2.69
C VAL A 91 8.29 6.31 -2.92
N THR A 92 7.76 7.52 -3.09
CA THR A 92 8.53 8.75 -3.32
C THR A 92 8.51 9.66 -2.10
N GLY A 93 9.23 10.78 -2.17
CA GLY A 93 9.08 11.91 -1.25
C GLY A 93 9.89 11.82 0.03
N TYR A 94 10.84 10.89 0.15
CA TYR A 94 11.75 10.82 1.27
C TYR A 94 13.05 11.59 1.00
N GLU A 95 13.61 12.21 2.03
CA GLU A 95 14.80 13.04 1.91
C GLU A 95 16.02 12.28 1.37
N SER A 96 16.23 11.06 1.87
CA SER A 96 17.36 10.23 1.49
C SER A 96 17.17 9.48 0.17
N TYR A 97 15.93 9.35 -0.30
CA TYR A 97 15.59 8.57 -1.49
C TYR A 97 14.51 9.28 -2.29
N THR A 98 14.80 9.61 -3.53
CA THR A 98 13.79 10.14 -4.46
C THR A 98 12.69 9.10 -4.72
N VAL A 99 13.11 7.83 -4.90
CA VAL A 99 12.24 6.67 -5.02
C VAL A 99 12.82 5.56 -4.16
N ALA A 100 12.05 5.06 -3.21
CA ALA A 100 12.46 3.98 -2.32
C ALA A 100 11.67 2.70 -2.61
N PRO A 101 12.33 1.54 -2.71
CA PRO A 101 11.64 0.26 -2.74
C PRO A 101 11.03 -0.04 -1.37
N SER A 102 9.91 -0.75 -1.37
CA SER A 102 9.23 -1.17 -0.16
C SER A 102 8.78 -2.61 -0.28
N LEU A 103 9.00 -3.39 0.78
CA LEU A 103 8.51 -4.76 0.95
C LEU A 103 7.83 -4.83 2.31
N PHE A 104 6.59 -5.28 2.37
CA PHE A 104 5.81 -5.22 3.60
C PHE A 104 4.77 -6.33 3.70
N PRO A 105 4.59 -6.92 4.88
CA PRO A 105 3.40 -7.69 5.20
C PRO A 105 2.21 -6.78 5.51
N GLU A 106 1.04 -7.23 5.14
CA GLU A 106 -0.23 -6.54 5.39
C GLU A 106 -1.27 -7.52 5.89
N VAL A 107 -2.01 -7.12 6.91
CA VAL A 107 -3.14 -7.86 7.45
C VAL A 107 -4.37 -6.96 7.40
N CYS A 108 -5.42 -7.43 6.75
CA CYS A 108 -6.71 -6.74 6.73
C CYS A 108 -7.78 -7.58 7.42
N TYR A 109 -8.57 -6.92 8.25
CA TYR A 109 -9.80 -7.46 8.79
C TYR A 109 -10.95 -6.60 8.31
N SER A 110 -11.83 -7.18 7.48
CA SER A 110 -12.89 -6.43 6.80
C SER A 110 -12.30 -5.24 6.03
N TYR A 111 -12.65 -4.02 6.37
CA TYR A 111 -12.18 -2.79 5.71
C TYR A 111 -10.92 -2.19 6.35
N PHE A 112 -10.50 -2.70 7.48
CA PHE A 112 -9.37 -2.17 8.23
C PHE A 112 -8.09 -2.95 7.94
N CYS A 113 -7.01 -2.25 7.59
CA CYS A 113 -5.73 -2.85 7.26
C CYS A 113 -4.60 -2.31 8.14
N ALA A 114 -3.67 -3.18 8.47
CA ALA A 114 -2.42 -2.87 9.14
C ALA A 114 -1.24 -3.33 8.29
N VAL A 115 -0.27 -2.47 8.11
CA VAL A 115 0.93 -2.69 7.31
C VAL A 115 2.15 -2.53 8.20
N ALA A 116 3.04 -3.51 8.20
CA ALA A 116 4.32 -3.40 8.89
C ALA A 116 5.39 -2.92 7.91
N LEU A 117 5.98 -1.77 8.20
CA LEU A 117 7.00 -1.14 7.38
C LEU A 117 8.37 -1.30 8.05
N PRO A 118 9.31 -2.03 7.43
CA PRO A 118 10.64 -2.22 8.00
C PRO A 118 11.46 -0.93 7.95
N GLN A 119 12.44 -0.84 8.84
CA GLN A 119 13.43 0.24 8.80
C GLN A 119 14.31 0.09 7.55
N VAL A 120 14.35 1.12 6.71
CA VAL A 120 15.10 1.11 5.44
C VAL A 120 16.48 1.75 5.58
N LYS A 121 16.64 2.70 6.49
CA LYS A 121 17.92 3.40 6.72
C LYS A 121 18.30 3.38 8.19
N THR A 122 19.62 3.50 8.49
CA THR A 122 20.18 3.37 9.84
C THR A 122 19.57 4.32 10.87
N ASN A 123 19.25 5.55 10.49
CA ASN A 123 18.62 6.55 11.35
C ASN A 123 17.11 6.71 11.11
N GLY A 124 16.53 5.80 10.34
CA GLY A 124 15.09 5.71 10.14
C GLY A 124 14.37 4.98 11.28
N ALA A 125 13.10 4.72 11.07
CA ALA A 125 12.26 3.96 11.99
C ALA A 125 11.51 2.86 11.24
N SER A 126 11.19 1.78 11.95
CA SER A 126 10.13 0.87 11.54
C SER A 126 8.80 1.43 11.98
N ALA A 127 7.74 1.12 11.26
CA ALA A 127 6.41 1.63 11.54
C ALA A 127 5.35 0.53 11.37
N LEU A 128 4.28 0.69 12.12
CA LEU A 128 3.02 0.00 11.90
C LEU A 128 2.01 1.04 11.41
N ALA A 129 1.58 0.92 10.18
CA ALA A 129 0.67 1.86 9.54
C ALA A 129 -0.72 1.26 9.38
N PHE A 130 -1.74 2.09 9.46
CA PHE A 130 -3.14 1.68 9.38
C PHE A 130 -3.86 2.46 8.29
N HIS A 131 -4.68 1.76 7.53
CA HIS A 131 -5.56 2.37 6.54
C HIS A 131 -6.89 1.64 6.44
N LEU A 132 -7.87 2.32 5.84
CA LEU A 132 -9.14 1.72 5.47
C LEU A 132 -9.14 1.41 3.97
N ARG A 133 -9.78 0.34 3.59
CA ARG A 133 -10.14 0.05 2.20
C ARG A 133 -11.64 -0.12 2.08
N VAL A 134 -12.26 0.68 1.24
CA VAL A 134 -13.70 0.73 1.08
C VAL A 134 -14.05 0.33 -0.35
N PRO A 135 -14.87 -0.71 -0.57
CA PRO A 135 -15.24 -1.13 -1.91
C PRO A 135 -16.07 -0.07 -2.61
N ILE A 136 -15.86 0.07 -3.90
CA ILE A 136 -16.62 0.99 -4.77
C ILE A 136 -17.18 0.27 -5.98
#